data_1d1b32d441f0858c107f0ba23c2909ab
#
_entry.id   1d1b32d441f0858c107f0ba23c2909ab
#
_cell.length_a   1.000
_cell.length_b   1.000
_cell.length_c   1.000
_cell.angle_alpha   90.00
_cell.angle_beta   90.00
_cell.angle_gamma   90.00
#
_symmetry.space_group_name_H-M   'P 1'
#
loop_
_entity.id
_entity.type
_entity.pdbx_description
1 polymer ?
#
loop_
_entity_poly.entity_id
_entity_poly.type
_entity_poly.pdbx_seq_one_letter_code
_entity_poly.pdbx_strand_id
1 'polypeptide(L)'
;MKCIKTTDAVGHVLCHDITRIVKDVVKDTAFRKGHIVQEEDIPVLLSLGKDHLYVWEKDENTLHENEAAQILCDVCINENMHPTDVKEGKIELIADCDGVFQVDVPRLDAINEIDEIMIATRHTNFPVKKGDRLLGTRVIPVSYTHLTLP
;
A
#
# COMPACT_ATOMS: atom_id res chain seq x y z
N MET A 1 -12.87 8.24 1.83
CA MET A 1 -13.07 8.77 0.45
C MET A 1 -13.96 10.00 0.54
N LYS A 2 -13.52 11.12 0.01
CA LYS A 2 -14.21 12.41 0.08
C LYS A 2 -14.31 13.02 -1.30
N CYS A 3 -15.46 13.65 -1.60
CA CYS A 3 -15.64 14.45 -2.80
C CYS A 3 -15.29 15.91 -2.50
N ILE A 4 -14.34 16.47 -3.22
CA ILE A 4 -13.91 17.87 -3.07
C ILE A 4 -13.91 18.59 -4.40
N LYS A 5 -13.91 19.93 -4.36
CA LYS A 5 -13.74 20.72 -5.58
C LYS A 5 -12.34 20.53 -6.13
N THR A 6 -12.22 20.45 -7.45
CA THR A 6 -10.93 20.25 -8.13
C THR A 6 -9.93 21.34 -7.77
N THR A 7 -10.37 22.58 -7.61
CA THR A 7 -9.54 23.72 -7.20
C THR A 7 -8.92 23.57 -5.81
N ASP A 8 -9.51 22.74 -4.95
CA ASP A 8 -9.06 22.49 -3.57
C ASP A 8 -8.27 21.17 -3.46
N ALA A 9 -8.04 20.49 -4.59
CA ALA A 9 -7.51 19.12 -4.61
C ALA A 9 -5.98 19.01 -4.54
N VAL A 10 -5.24 20.11 -4.62
CA VAL A 10 -3.76 20.08 -4.57
C VAL A 10 -3.28 19.36 -3.31
N GLY A 11 -2.37 18.41 -3.49
CA GLY A 11 -1.83 17.60 -2.40
C GLY A 11 -2.67 16.39 -1.98
N HIS A 12 -3.89 16.24 -2.51
CA HIS A 12 -4.74 15.08 -2.26
C HIS A 12 -4.46 13.95 -3.25
N VAL A 13 -4.77 12.74 -2.85
CA VAL A 13 -4.55 11.52 -3.63
C VAL A 13 -5.84 11.08 -4.32
N LEU A 14 -5.79 10.86 -5.63
CA LEU A 14 -6.95 10.42 -6.41
C LEU A 14 -7.37 9.00 -6.04
N CYS A 15 -8.68 8.81 -5.82
CA CYS A 15 -9.27 7.50 -5.55
C CYS A 15 -9.51 6.65 -6.80
N HIS A 16 -9.63 7.29 -7.97
CA HIS A 16 -10.01 6.65 -9.23
C HIS A 16 -9.13 7.13 -10.38
N ASP A 17 -9.04 6.27 -11.41
CA ASP A 17 -8.46 6.68 -12.69
C ASP A 17 -9.34 7.73 -13.37
N ILE A 18 -8.71 8.75 -13.93
CA ILE A 18 -9.38 9.77 -14.75
C ILE A 18 -9.00 9.55 -16.18
N THR A 19 -9.98 9.19 -17.00
CA THR A 19 -9.80 8.89 -18.41
C THR A 19 -10.09 10.12 -19.26
N ARG A 20 -9.22 10.38 -20.22
CA ARG A 20 -9.42 11.37 -21.28
C ARG A 20 -10.05 10.69 -22.48
N ILE A 21 -11.22 11.16 -22.90
CA ILE A 21 -11.86 10.73 -24.12
C ILE A 21 -11.80 11.89 -25.11
N VAL A 22 -10.96 11.76 -26.14
CA VAL A 22 -10.96 12.67 -27.29
C VAL A 22 -11.72 12.00 -28.40
N LYS A 23 -12.78 12.63 -28.89
CA LYS A 23 -13.62 12.12 -29.97
C LYS A 23 -12.73 11.83 -31.19
N ASP A 24 -12.80 10.58 -31.66
CA ASP A 24 -12.14 10.06 -32.89
C ASP A 24 -10.60 9.91 -32.82
N VAL A 25 -9.93 10.09 -31.65
CA VAL A 25 -8.46 10.02 -31.60
C VAL A 25 -7.92 9.07 -30.54
N VAL A 26 -8.29 9.19 -29.25
CA VAL A 26 -7.69 8.36 -28.19
C VAL A 26 -8.61 8.26 -26.97
N LYS A 27 -8.67 7.05 -26.37
CA LYS A 27 -9.12 6.82 -25.01
C LYS A 27 -7.88 6.52 -24.17
N ASP A 28 -7.39 7.47 -23.43
CA ASP A 28 -6.19 7.32 -22.60
C ASP A 28 -6.48 7.70 -21.13
N THR A 29 -5.75 7.08 -20.21
CA THR A 29 -5.82 7.43 -18.79
C THR A 29 -4.96 8.67 -18.56
N ALA A 30 -5.60 9.81 -18.29
CA ALA A 30 -4.90 11.07 -18.04
C ALA A 30 -4.24 11.07 -16.65
N PHE A 31 -4.94 10.57 -15.64
CA PHE A 31 -4.45 10.44 -14.27
C PHE A 31 -4.86 9.08 -13.71
N ARG A 32 -3.93 8.42 -13.03
CA ARG A 32 -4.17 7.13 -12.41
C ARG A 32 -4.58 7.27 -10.95
N LYS A 33 -5.34 6.31 -10.46
CA LYS A 33 -5.57 6.11 -9.02
C LYS A 33 -4.23 6.16 -8.27
N GLY A 34 -4.20 6.89 -7.17
CA GLY A 34 -2.98 7.10 -6.38
C GLY A 34 -2.12 8.29 -6.80
N HIS A 35 -2.48 8.98 -7.90
CA HIS A 35 -1.81 10.21 -8.29
C HIS A 35 -2.06 11.33 -7.25
N ILE A 36 -0.98 12.00 -6.84
CA ILE A 36 -1.06 13.18 -5.97
C ILE A 36 -1.27 14.39 -6.87
N VAL A 37 -2.40 15.07 -6.69
CA VAL A 37 -2.79 16.23 -7.49
C VAL A 37 -1.81 17.38 -7.26
N GLN A 38 -1.23 17.87 -8.34
CA GLN A 38 -0.35 19.04 -8.36
C GLN A 38 -1.12 20.28 -8.82
N GLU A 39 -0.57 21.44 -8.54
CA GLU A 39 -1.17 22.71 -8.96
C GLU A 39 -1.33 22.80 -10.49
N GLU A 40 -0.37 22.28 -11.23
CA GLU A 40 -0.38 22.22 -12.71
C GLU A 40 -1.43 21.24 -13.28
N ASP A 41 -1.93 20.30 -12.48
CA ASP A 41 -2.96 19.35 -12.90
C ASP A 41 -4.36 19.96 -12.89
N ILE A 42 -4.57 21.00 -12.13
CA ILE A 42 -5.90 21.63 -11.95
C ILE A 42 -6.49 22.12 -13.28
N PRO A 43 -5.78 22.89 -14.13
CA PRO A 43 -6.31 23.29 -15.42
C PRO A 43 -6.68 22.11 -16.33
N VAL A 44 -5.87 21.05 -16.29
CA VAL A 44 -6.09 19.84 -17.10
C VAL A 44 -7.34 19.10 -16.62
N LEU A 45 -7.50 18.92 -15.32
CA LEU A 45 -8.67 18.28 -14.72
C LEU A 45 -9.96 19.04 -15.02
N LEU A 46 -9.95 20.35 -14.92
CA LEU A 46 -11.07 21.21 -15.27
C LEU A 46 -11.42 21.11 -16.76
N SER A 47 -10.39 21.04 -17.64
CA SER A 47 -10.58 20.87 -19.09
C SER A 47 -11.22 19.54 -19.45
N LEU A 48 -11.05 18.51 -18.61
CA LEU A 48 -11.69 17.21 -18.73
C LEU A 48 -13.13 17.17 -18.17
N GLY A 49 -13.65 18.30 -17.71
CA GLY A 49 -14.99 18.42 -17.11
C GLY A 49 -15.05 17.90 -15.67
N LYS A 50 -13.92 17.81 -14.99
CA LYS A 50 -13.85 17.32 -13.60
C LYS A 50 -13.86 18.49 -12.61
N ASP A 51 -15.03 19.03 -12.31
CA ASP A 51 -15.21 20.10 -11.33
C ASP A 51 -15.02 19.61 -9.88
N HIS A 52 -15.29 18.34 -9.64
CA HIS A 52 -15.11 17.64 -8.37
C HIS A 52 -14.32 16.36 -8.54
N LEU A 53 -13.54 16.03 -7.52
CA LEU A 53 -12.71 14.83 -7.48
C LEU A 53 -13.01 14.00 -6.23
N TYR A 54 -12.97 12.69 -6.39
CA TYR A 54 -12.95 11.77 -5.26
C TYR A 54 -11.51 11.55 -4.85
N VAL A 55 -11.19 11.97 -3.61
CA VAL A 55 -9.85 11.88 -3.04
C VAL A 55 -9.87 11.08 -1.75
N TRP A 56 -8.74 10.50 -1.40
CA TRP A 56 -8.56 9.91 -0.09
C TRP A 56 -8.50 11.02 0.95
N GLU A 57 -9.24 10.85 2.04
CA GLU A 57 -9.05 11.71 3.20
C GLU A 57 -7.63 11.51 3.69
N LYS A 58 -6.84 12.57 3.71
CA LYS A 58 -5.58 12.60 4.40
C LYS A 58 -5.89 12.78 5.88
N ASP A 59 -6.16 11.67 6.56
CA ASP A 59 -6.15 11.65 8.00
C ASP A 59 -4.68 11.75 8.42
N GLU A 60 -4.30 12.81 9.10
CA GLU A 60 -2.93 13.01 9.59
C GLU A 60 -2.49 11.90 10.56
N ASN A 61 -3.45 11.11 11.06
CA ASN A 61 -3.23 9.96 11.92
C ASN A 61 -3.17 8.62 11.17
N THR A 62 -3.35 8.64 9.84
CA THR A 62 -3.34 7.41 9.01
C THR A 62 -2.08 7.36 8.16
N LEU A 63 -1.29 6.30 8.33
CA LEU A 63 -0.09 6.05 7.53
C LEU A 63 -0.48 5.58 6.12
N HIS A 64 0.31 6.00 5.14
CA HIS A 64 0.25 5.41 3.81
C HIS A 64 0.61 3.91 3.89
N GLU A 65 0.00 3.07 3.05
CA GLU A 65 0.20 1.61 3.09
C GLU A 65 1.69 1.20 3.03
N ASN A 66 2.50 1.93 2.28
CA ASN A 66 3.93 1.64 2.16
C ASN A 66 4.72 2.05 3.41
N GLU A 67 4.34 3.15 4.07
CA GLU A 67 4.93 3.58 5.35
C GLU A 67 4.56 2.59 6.46
N ALA A 68 3.31 2.16 6.51
CA ALA A 68 2.85 1.15 7.45
C ALA A 68 3.54 -0.20 7.22
N ALA A 69 3.74 -0.60 5.96
CA ALA A 69 4.49 -1.80 5.61
C ALA A 69 5.94 -1.73 6.07
N GLN A 70 6.59 -0.57 5.96
CA GLN A 70 7.96 -0.38 6.44
C GLN A 70 8.05 -0.51 7.96
N ILE A 71 7.13 0.07 8.71
CA ILE A 71 7.08 -0.06 10.17
C ILE A 71 6.90 -1.52 10.57
N LEU A 72 6.00 -2.24 9.90
CA LEU A 72 5.75 -3.65 10.17
C LEU A 72 6.98 -4.51 9.85
N CYS A 73 7.69 -4.19 8.77
CA CYS A 73 8.96 -4.83 8.42
C CYS A 73 10.03 -4.58 9.50
N ASP A 74 10.15 -3.33 9.98
CA ASP A 74 11.14 -2.94 10.99
C ASP A 74 10.91 -3.66 12.34
N VAL A 75 9.67 -3.99 12.66
CA VAL A 75 9.34 -4.82 13.83
C VAL A 75 9.80 -6.26 13.67
N CYS A 76 9.78 -6.79 12.44
CA CYS A 76 10.09 -8.18 12.14
C CYS A 76 11.57 -8.43 11.86
N ILE A 77 12.27 -7.45 11.30
CA ILE A 77 13.64 -7.62 10.81
C ILE A 77 14.62 -7.87 11.95
N ASN A 78 15.52 -8.80 11.74
CA ASN A 78 16.58 -9.14 12.67
C ASN A 78 17.87 -9.45 11.91
N GLU A 79 18.90 -9.93 12.61
CA GLU A 79 20.17 -10.33 12.00
C GLU A 79 19.97 -11.44 10.95
N ASN A 80 20.84 -11.48 9.95
CA ASN A 80 20.88 -12.50 8.90
C ASN A 80 19.64 -12.56 8.00
N MET A 81 18.96 -11.45 7.83
CA MET A 81 17.86 -11.29 6.90
C MET A 81 17.83 -9.88 6.28
N HIS A 82 17.24 -9.79 5.10
CA HIS A 82 17.07 -8.52 4.40
C HIS A 82 15.67 -8.38 3.81
N PRO A 83 15.11 -7.17 3.73
CA PRO A 83 13.81 -6.93 3.15
C PRO A 83 13.88 -6.89 1.62
N THR A 84 12.77 -7.25 0.98
CA THR A 84 12.52 -6.91 -0.42
C THR A 84 12.04 -5.46 -0.55
N ASP A 85 11.99 -4.95 -1.77
CA ASP A 85 11.34 -3.66 -2.04
C ASP A 85 9.87 -3.70 -1.66
N VAL A 86 9.36 -2.57 -1.15
CA VAL A 86 7.95 -2.44 -0.83
C VAL A 86 7.12 -2.36 -2.12
N LYS A 87 6.07 -3.17 -2.17
CA LYS A 87 5.13 -3.19 -3.29
C LYS A 87 3.71 -3.42 -2.78
N GLU A 88 2.82 -2.47 -3.04
CA GLU A 88 1.40 -2.58 -2.67
C GLU A 88 1.21 -2.97 -1.20
N GLY A 89 1.90 -2.29 -0.29
CA GLY A 89 1.84 -2.55 1.14
C GLY A 89 2.46 -3.89 1.59
N LYS A 90 3.22 -4.56 0.72
CA LYS A 90 3.85 -5.85 0.98
C LYS A 90 5.37 -5.73 1.02
N ILE A 91 5.99 -6.34 2.02
CA ILE A 91 7.44 -6.55 2.14
C ILE A 91 7.68 -7.99 2.57
N GLU A 92 8.66 -8.63 1.98
CA GLU A 92 9.13 -9.98 2.37
C GLU A 92 10.52 -9.88 3.00
N LEU A 93 10.82 -10.76 3.95
CA LEU A 93 12.16 -10.92 4.52
C LEU A 93 12.80 -12.20 3.99
N ILE A 94 14.04 -12.07 3.52
CA ILE A 94 14.82 -13.12 2.88
C ILE A 94 15.99 -13.48 3.77
N ALA A 95 16.32 -14.77 3.88
CA ALA A 95 17.46 -15.25 4.64
C ALA A 95 18.80 -14.89 3.97
N ASP A 96 19.75 -14.35 4.73
CA ASP A 96 21.10 -14.02 4.29
C ASP A 96 22.07 -15.21 4.41
N CYS A 97 21.70 -16.21 5.18
CA CYS A 97 22.53 -17.41 5.43
C CYS A 97 21.66 -18.64 5.70
N ASP A 98 22.31 -19.79 5.69
CA ASP A 98 21.69 -21.04 6.15
C ASP A 98 21.55 -21.03 7.66
N GLY A 99 20.46 -21.58 8.18
CA GLY A 99 20.24 -21.64 9.62
C GLY A 99 18.88 -22.20 9.99
N VAL A 100 18.48 -21.91 11.21
CA VAL A 100 17.15 -22.25 11.74
C VAL A 100 16.35 -20.96 11.95
N PHE A 101 15.19 -20.90 11.34
CA PHE A 101 14.28 -19.78 11.49
C PHE A 101 13.42 -19.96 12.75
N GLN A 102 13.46 -18.99 13.63
CA GLN A 102 12.68 -18.99 14.87
C GLN A 102 11.69 -17.84 14.89
N VAL A 103 10.49 -18.10 15.34
CA VAL A 103 9.38 -17.14 15.45
C VAL A 103 8.96 -17.05 16.91
N ASP A 104 8.80 -15.81 17.40
CA ASP A 104 8.09 -15.55 18.65
C ASP A 104 6.56 -15.65 18.36
N VAL A 105 6.04 -16.86 18.48
CA VAL A 105 4.65 -17.16 18.11
C VAL A 105 3.63 -16.33 18.89
N PRO A 106 3.74 -16.15 20.23
CA PRO A 106 2.79 -15.32 20.97
C PRO A 106 2.74 -13.86 20.50
N ARG A 107 3.88 -13.28 20.14
CA ARG A 107 3.94 -11.90 19.60
C ARG A 107 3.41 -11.83 18.17
N LEU A 108 3.71 -12.84 17.34
CA LEU A 108 3.16 -12.94 15.99
C LEU A 108 1.63 -12.99 16.03
N ASP A 109 1.07 -13.83 16.87
CA ASP A 109 -0.37 -13.95 17.02
C ASP A 109 -1.01 -12.64 17.49
N ALA A 110 -0.40 -11.95 18.46
CA ALA A 110 -0.87 -10.65 18.94
C ALA A 110 -0.87 -9.57 17.84
N ILE A 111 0.14 -9.55 16.96
CA ILE A 111 0.17 -8.63 15.82
C ILE A 111 -0.92 -8.98 14.81
N ASN A 112 -1.13 -10.26 14.52
CA ASN A 112 -2.15 -10.71 13.56
C ASN A 112 -3.59 -10.54 14.06
N GLU A 113 -3.80 -10.22 15.33
CA GLU A 113 -5.11 -9.80 15.88
C GLU A 113 -5.44 -8.33 15.55
N ILE A 114 -4.46 -7.54 15.13
CA ILE A 114 -4.68 -6.15 14.72
C ILE A 114 -5.29 -6.14 13.32
N ASP A 115 -6.42 -5.42 13.17
CA ASP A 115 -7.08 -5.27 11.88
C ASP A 115 -6.16 -4.63 10.84
N GLU A 116 -6.34 -5.01 9.58
CA GLU A 116 -5.67 -4.45 8.41
C GLU A 116 -4.18 -4.78 8.26
N ILE A 117 -3.59 -5.53 9.16
CA ILE A 117 -2.21 -6.00 9.03
C ILE A 117 -2.14 -7.52 9.10
N MET A 118 -1.15 -8.08 8.40
CA MET A 118 -0.94 -9.52 8.32
C MET A 118 0.54 -9.84 8.22
N ILE A 119 1.00 -10.79 9.02
CA ILE A 119 2.33 -11.38 8.91
C ILE A 119 2.16 -12.88 8.70
N ALA A 120 2.62 -13.39 7.57
CA ALA A 120 2.69 -14.81 7.29
C ALA A 120 4.15 -15.26 7.37
N THR A 121 4.44 -16.31 8.13
CA THR A 121 5.79 -16.81 8.35
C THR A 121 5.89 -18.28 7.99
N ARG A 122 7.13 -18.75 7.79
CA ARG A 122 7.44 -20.18 7.90
C ARG A 122 7.21 -20.64 9.33
N HIS A 123 7.04 -21.95 9.51
CA HIS A 123 6.92 -22.54 10.84
C HIS A 123 8.17 -22.24 11.67
N THR A 124 7.99 -21.98 12.97
CA THR A 124 9.14 -21.79 13.88
C THR A 124 10.01 -23.04 13.96
N ASN A 125 11.30 -22.87 14.22
CA ASN A 125 12.31 -23.93 14.24
C ASN A 125 12.47 -24.67 12.90
N PHE A 126 12.19 -23.97 11.78
CA PHE A 126 12.32 -24.51 10.45
C PHE A 126 13.72 -24.26 9.87
N PRO A 127 14.38 -25.29 9.30
CA PRO A 127 15.66 -25.10 8.63
C PRO A 127 15.47 -24.29 7.34
N VAL A 128 16.29 -23.28 7.16
CA VAL A 128 16.27 -22.38 5.99
C VAL A 128 17.66 -22.30 5.36
N LYS A 129 17.68 -21.99 4.09
CA LYS A 129 18.90 -21.73 3.30
C LYS A 129 18.95 -20.27 2.89
N LYS A 130 20.15 -19.78 2.63
CA LYS A 130 20.36 -18.45 2.05
C LYS A 130 19.47 -18.26 0.81
N GLY A 131 18.74 -17.14 0.77
CA GLY A 131 17.80 -16.81 -0.29
C GLY A 131 16.38 -17.29 -0.06
N ASP A 132 16.11 -18.09 0.99
CA ASP A 132 14.76 -18.51 1.32
C ASP A 132 13.93 -17.36 1.87
N ARG A 133 12.65 -17.32 1.49
CA ARG A 133 11.68 -16.39 2.06
C ARG A 133 11.29 -16.86 3.45
N LEU A 134 11.50 -15.99 4.44
CA LEU A 134 11.23 -16.28 5.85
C LEU A 134 9.81 -15.91 6.24
N LEU A 135 9.41 -14.71 5.87
CA LEU A 135 8.09 -14.16 6.15
C LEU A 135 7.69 -13.10 5.12
N GLY A 136 6.41 -12.85 5.04
CA GLY A 136 5.85 -11.75 4.29
C GLY A 136 4.93 -10.92 5.18
N THR A 137 5.07 -9.61 5.11
CA THR A 137 4.18 -8.65 5.77
C THR A 137 3.23 -8.06 4.75
N ARG A 138 2.01 -7.78 5.14
CA ARG A 138 1.04 -7.08 4.31
C ARG A 138 0.20 -6.14 5.13
N VAL A 139 0.02 -4.95 4.60
CA VAL A 139 -0.97 -3.98 5.07
C VAL A 139 -2.12 -3.95 4.08
N ILE A 140 -3.34 -4.11 4.58
CA ILE A 140 -4.55 -4.11 3.77
C ILE A 140 -5.24 -2.78 3.99
N PRO A 141 -5.26 -1.87 2.99
CA PRO A 141 -5.94 -0.59 3.13
C PRO A 141 -7.45 -0.77 3.38
N VAL A 142 -8.03 0.05 4.25
CA VAL A 142 -9.47 0.03 4.62
C VAL A 142 -10.40 0.07 3.40
N SER A 143 -9.96 0.68 2.32
CA SER A 143 -10.71 0.75 1.06
C SER A 143 -10.98 -0.60 0.40
N TYR A 144 -10.23 -1.65 0.73
CA TYR A 144 -10.46 -3.00 0.20
C TYR A 144 -11.50 -3.78 1.01
N THR A 145 -11.70 -3.47 2.28
CA THR A 145 -12.70 -4.14 3.12
C THR A 145 -14.13 -3.84 2.68
N HIS A 146 -14.38 -2.72 2.03
CA HIS A 146 -15.71 -2.37 1.51
C HIS A 146 -16.03 -3.00 0.14
N LEU A 147 -15.05 -3.55 -0.58
CA LEU A 147 -15.22 -4.17 -1.90
C LEU A 147 -15.48 -5.68 -1.81
N THR A 148 -15.28 -6.31 -0.67
CA THR A 148 -15.37 -7.77 -0.47
C THR A 148 -16.59 -8.23 0.29
N LEU A 149 -17.44 -7.32 0.72
CA LEU A 149 -18.74 -7.67 1.34
C LEU A 149 -19.81 -7.79 0.26
N PRO A 150 -20.46 -8.94 0.13
CA PRO A 150 -21.59 -9.11 -0.79
C PRO A 150 -22.80 -8.28 -0.39
#